data_0aedf1e324b6d4806bcaa2944b36cb70
#
_entry.id   0aedf1e324b6d4806bcaa2944b36cb70
#
_cell.length_a   1.000
_cell.length_b   1.000
_cell.length_c   1.000
_cell.angle_alpha   90.00
_cell.angle_beta   90.00
_cell.angle_gamma   90.00
#
_symmetry.space_group_name_H-M   'P 1'
#
loop_
_entity.id
_entity.type
_entity.pdbx_description
1 polymer ?
#
loop_
_entity_poly.entity_id
_entity_poly.type
_entity_poly.pdbx_seq_one_letter_code
_entity_poly.pdbx_strand_id
1 'polypeptide(L)'
;MITEDIVQKLDTIKWGIIGVGKVTELKSGPAFYKNEHSELVAVMRRNAEKAADYAQRHSVKKWYANADELISDPEVDAVYIATPPDSHASYAIQAMKAGKPVYVEKPMARNYAECVEMLRVSEETGMPLFVAYYRRTLPAFLKVKELIDSGTIGKSLMINVKLFKPAGERGKTPEQMSWHVFPEISGAGHFYDLASHQFDYLDFVFGKITDVKGTATNLAGLYPAEDTVTATWKHESGVVGCGSWCFVVDRGQFTDEIEIIGDAGKIVIPSFTHGKVSVFNKNGLTELEFSNPENIQMNLVKQVVDELRGVGKCASTGVSAARTSCVLEEIVREYYENKPQ
;
A
#
# COMPACT_ATOMS: atom_id res chain seq x y z
N MET A 1 -13.99 17.90 -17.81
CA MET A 1 -14.50 16.86 -18.71
C MET A 1 -13.29 16.25 -19.36
N ILE A 2 -12.75 15.19 -18.77
CA ILE A 2 -11.68 14.37 -19.38
C ILE A 2 -12.44 13.47 -20.37
N THR A 3 -12.11 13.60 -21.62
CA THR A 3 -12.76 12.95 -22.74
C THR A 3 -12.64 11.43 -22.60
N GLU A 4 -13.77 10.74 -22.57
CA GLU A 4 -13.93 9.28 -22.55
C GLU A 4 -13.33 8.56 -23.78
N ASP A 5 -12.65 9.28 -24.66
CA ASP A 5 -12.24 8.80 -25.99
C ASP A 5 -10.76 8.39 -26.13
N ILE A 6 -9.92 8.44 -25.06
CA ILE A 6 -8.47 8.20 -25.23
C ILE A 6 -8.03 6.78 -24.87
N VAL A 7 -8.78 6.03 -24.05
CA VAL A 7 -8.44 4.64 -23.78
C VAL A 7 -9.28 3.75 -24.70
N GLN A 8 -8.67 3.25 -25.78
CA GLN A 8 -9.23 2.17 -26.56
C GLN A 8 -9.61 1.05 -25.57
N LYS A 9 -10.89 0.68 -25.47
CA LYS A 9 -11.34 -0.38 -24.55
C LYS A 9 -10.64 -1.68 -24.91
N LEU A 10 -9.56 -1.99 -24.21
CA LEU A 10 -8.86 -3.24 -24.36
C LEU A 10 -9.71 -4.36 -23.73
N ASP A 11 -9.88 -5.46 -24.44
CA ASP A 11 -10.56 -6.63 -23.86
C ASP A 11 -9.68 -7.31 -22.80
N THR A 12 -8.38 -7.38 -23.04
CA THR A 12 -7.40 -7.96 -22.13
C THR A 12 -6.25 -6.96 -21.93
N ILE A 13 -5.87 -6.72 -20.66
CA ILE A 13 -4.77 -5.84 -20.27
C ILE A 13 -3.47 -6.65 -20.23
N LYS A 14 -2.48 -6.24 -21.02
CA LYS A 14 -1.15 -6.84 -21.08
C LYS A 14 -0.18 -6.08 -20.18
N TRP A 15 0.31 -6.75 -19.15
CA TRP A 15 1.12 -6.15 -18.11
C TRP A 15 2.61 -6.32 -18.33
N GLY A 16 3.38 -5.26 -18.04
CA GLY A 16 4.80 -5.31 -17.75
C GLY A 16 5.07 -5.10 -16.27
N ILE A 17 5.91 -5.93 -15.64
CA ILE A 17 6.32 -5.75 -14.24
C ILE A 17 7.75 -5.24 -14.16
N ILE A 18 7.96 -4.07 -13.54
CA ILE A 18 9.28 -3.53 -13.21
C ILE A 18 9.61 -3.89 -11.76
N GLY A 19 10.70 -4.66 -11.55
CA GLY A 19 11.18 -5.02 -10.22
C GLY A 19 10.70 -6.39 -9.72
N VAL A 20 10.73 -7.42 -10.58
CA VAL A 20 10.36 -8.77 -10.13
C VAL A 20 11.28 -9.27 -9.01
N GLY A 21 10.68 -9.72 -7.91
CA GLY A 21 11.36 -10.12 -6.70
C GLY A 21 10.42 -10.78 -5.69
N LYS A 22 10.76 -10.75 -4.40
CA LYS A 22 10.02 -11.46 -3.33
C LYS A 22 8.51 -11.14 -3.29
N VAL A 23 8.12 -9.88 -3.53
CA VAL A 23 6.71 -9.48 -3.52
C VAL A 23 5.96 -10.11 -4.69
N THR A 24 6.56 -10.12 -5.87
CA THR A 24 5.93 -10.62 -7.09
C THR A 24 5.92 -12.16 -7.20
N GLU A 25 6.68 -12.89 -6.38
CA GLU A 25 6.64 -14.36 -6.41
C GLU A 25 5.27 -14.91 -6.01
N LEU A 26 4.73 -14.44 -4.88
CA LEU A 26 3.50 -15.01 -4.32
C LEU A 26 2.41 -13.97 -4.04
N LYS A 27 2.78 -12.72 -3.71
CA LYS A 27 1.80 -11.74 -3.23
C LYS A 27 1.05 -11.06 -4.36
N SER A 28 1.75 -10.59 -5.41
CA SER A 28 1.17 -9.78 -6.48
C SER A 28 1.30 -10.39 -7.87
N GLY A 29 2.47 -10.92 -8.24
CA GLY A 29 2.75 -11.40 -9.60
C GLY A 29 1.70 -12.36 -10.19
N PRO A 30 1.28 -13.41 -9.46
CA PRO A 30 0.24 -14.32 -9.96
C PRO A 30 -1.10 -13.64 -10.25
N ALA A 31 -1.42 -12.51 -9.62
CA ALA A 31 -2.67 -11.79 -9.89
C ALA A 31 -2.74 -11.25 -11.34
N PHE A 32 -1.60 -10.99 -11.98
CA PHE A 32 -1.54 -10.45 -13.34
C PHE A 32 -1.74 -11.48 -14.46
N TYR A 33 -1.72 -12.80 -14.13
CA TYR A 33 -1.99 -13.86 -15.09
C TYR A 33 -3.07 -14.86 -14.64
N LYS A 34 -3.56 -14.74 -13.39
CA LYS A 34 -4.68 -15.55 -12.89
C LYS A 34 -6.03 -14.83 -12.98
N ASN A 35 -6.06 -13.50 -13.05
CA ASN A 35 -7.30 -12.75 -13.26
C ASN A 35 -7.74 -12.84 -14.73
N GLU A 36 -9.04 -12.93 -14.94
CA GLU A 36 -9.64 -12.81 -16.28
C GLU A 36 -9.28 -11.47 -16.90
N HIS A 37 -9.13 -11.41 -18.22
CA HIS A 37 -8.79 -10.20 -18.97
C HIS A 37 -7.45 -9.55 -18.57
N SER A 38 -6.51 -10.35 -18.07
CA SER A 38 -5.20 -9.91 -17.60
C SER A 38 -4.11 -10.89 -18.05
N GLU A 39 -3.08 -10.41 -18.72
CA GLU A 39 -1.96 -11.19 -19.20
C GLU A 39 -0.63 -10.55 -18.77
N LEU A 40 0.27 -11.32 -18.20
CA LEU A 40 1.63 -10.88 -17.89
C LEU A 40 2.54 -11.19 -19.08
N VAL A 41 2.92 -10.17 -19.87
CA VAL A 41 3.67 -10.33 -21.12
C VAL A 41 5.16 -10.05 -20.97
N ALA A 42 5.56 -9.20 -20.01
CA ALA A 42 6.95 -8.79 -19.84
C ALA A 42 7.31 -8.59 -18.36
N VAL A 43 8.56 -8.88 -18.00
CA VAL A 43 9.11 -8.61 -16.67
C VAL A 43 10.47 -7.98 -16.77
N MET A 44 10.81 -7.15 -15.78
CA MET A 44 12.11 -6.48 -15.70
C MET A 44 12.75 -6.63 -14.32
N ARG A 45 14.04 -6.89 -14.34
CA ARG A 45 14.91 -6.80 -13.17
C ARG A 45 16.32 -6.41 -13.60
N ARG A 46 17.01 -5.48 -12.91
CA ARG A 46 18.37 -5.03 -13.22
C ARG A 46 19.40 -6.17 -13.34
N ASN A 47 19.19 -7.27 -12.62
CA ASN A 47 19.98 -8.49 -12.81
C ASN A 47 19.29 -9.36 -13.89
N ALA A 48 19.91 -9.42 -15.07
CA ALA A 48 19.38 -10.12 -16.24
C ALA A 48 19.11 -11.61 -16.01
N GLU A 49 20.01 -12.33 -15.31
CA GLU A 49 19.86 -13.76 -15.02
C GLU A 49 18.62 -14.01 -14.14
N LYS A 50 18.40 -13.14 -13.12
CA LYS A 50 17.21 -13.23 -12.26
C LYS A 50 15.93 -12.80 -12.96
N ALA A 51 16.00 -11.91 -13.94
CA ALA A 51 14.87 -11.58 -14.80
C ALA A 51 14.47 -12.76 -15.68
N ALA A 52 15.45 -13.40 -16.33
CA ALA A 52 15.25 -14.59 -17.15
C ALA A 52 14.71 -15.78 -16.34
N ASP A 53 15.26 -16.05 -15.16
CA ASP A 53 14.80 -17.09 -14.24
C ASP A 53 13.33 -16.88 -13.84
N TYR A 54 12.98 -15.65 -13.44
CA TYR A 54 11.60 -15.31 -13.10
C TYR A 54 10.66 -15.52 -14.30
N ALA A 55 11.04 -15.03 -15.47
CA ALA A 55 10.26 -15.17 -16.69
C ALA A 55 10.02 -16.66 -17.04
N GLN A 56 11.05 -17.48 -16.93
CA GLN A 56 10.94 -18.94 -17.17
C GLN A 56 9.98 -19.61 -16.18
N ARG A 57 10.13 -19.36 -14.88
CA ARG A 57 9.29 -19.99 -13.83
C ARG A 57 7.83 -19.56 -13.88
N HIS A 58 7.56 -18.35 -14.32
CA HIS A 58 6.21 -17.79 -14.44
C HIS A 58 5.66 -17.81 -15.88
N SER A 59 6.36 -18.49 -16.82
CA SER A 59 5.96 -18.62 -18.24
C SER A 59 5.73 -17.27 -18.94
N VAL A 60 6.50 -16.24 -18.56
CA VAL A 60 6.46 -14.92 -19.20
C VAL A 60 7.36 -14.90 -20.43
N LYS A 61 6.83 -14.42 -21.55
CA LYS A 61 7.53 -14.52 -22.86
C LYS A 61 8.75 -13.58 -22.96
N LYS A 62 8.69 -12.40 -22.34
CA LYS A 62 9.72 -11.37 -22.47
C LYS A 62 10.29 -10.99 -21.11
N TRP A 63 11.59 -10.74 -21.09
CA TRP A 63 12.25 -10.17 -19.93
C TRP A 63 13.28 -9.12 -20.33
N TYR A 64 13.51 -8.15 -19.47
CA TYR A 64 14.40 -7.02 -19.68
C TYR A 64 15.32 -6.80 -18.48
N ALA A 65 16.51 -6.26 -18.73
CA ALA A 65 17.42 -5.79 -17.67
C ALA A 65 17.30 -4.27 -17.45
N ASN A 66 16.63 -3.57 -18.38
CA ASN A 66 16.41 -2.13 -18.38
C ASN A 66 14.89 -1.84 -18.40
N ALA A 67 14.46 -0.90 -17.56
CA ALA A 67 13.06 -0.49 -17.50
C ALA A 67 12.60 0.27 -18.74
N ASP A 68 13.47 1.04 -19.39
CA ASP A 68 13.16 1.80 -20.61
C ASP A 68 12.70 0.85 -21.74
N GLU A 69 13.36 -0.31 -21.85
CA GLU A 69 13.01 -1.32 -22.85
C GLU A 69 11.62 -1.90 -22.59
N LEU A 70 11.29 -2.21 -21.33
CA LEU A 70 9.95 -2.71 -20.97
C LEU A 70 8.88 -1.63 -21.20
N ILE A 71 9.16 -0.38 -20.78
CA ILE A 71 8.22 0.75 -20.95
C ILE A 71 7.97 1.04 -22.42
N SER A 72 8.99 0.90 -23.27
CA SER A 72 8.89 1.13 -24.73
C SER A 72 8.31 -0.04 -25.50
N ASP A 73 8.12 -1.21 -24.88
CA ASP A 73 7.54 -2.39 -25.56
C ASP A 73 6.08 -2.14 -25.96
N PRO A 74 5.73 -2.18 -27.26
CA PRO A 74 4.37 -1.94 -27.73
C PRO A 74 3.37 -3.01 -27.31
N GLU A 75 3.82 -4.20 -26.89
CA GLU A 75 2.92 -5.23 -26.36
C GLU A 75 2.54 -5.02 -24.89
N VAL A 76 3.18 -4.09 -24.18
CA VAL A 76 2.84 -3.76 -22.80
C VAL A 76 1.81 -2.63 -22.80
N ASP A 77 0.60 -2.90 -22.31
CA ASP A 77 -0.49 -1.93 -22.19
C ASP A 77 -0.40 -1.12 -20.88
N ALA A 78 0.00 -1.75 -19.78
CA ALA A 78 0.08 -1.15 -18.45
C ALA A 78 1.30 -1.65 -17.67
N VAL A 79 1.81 -0.84 -16.76
CA VAL A 79 3.03 -1.12 -15.99
C VAL A 79 2.73 -1.30 -14.51
N TYR A 80 3.18 -2.42 -13.93
CA TYR A 80 3.25 -2.60 -12.49
C TYR A 80 4.68 -2.36 -11.98
N ILE A 81 4.82 -1.49 -10.98
CA ILE A 81 6.09 -1.13 -10.36
C ILE A 81 6.18 -1.75 -8.97
N ALA A 82 7.12 -2.69 -8.79
CA ALA A 82 7.32 -3.47 -7.56
C ALA A 82 8.76 -3.35 -7.02
N THR A 83 9.40 -2.25 -7.30
CA THR A 83 10.73 -1.87 -6.80
C THR A 83 10.65 -1.32 -5.37
N PRO A 84 11.76 -0.97 -4.70
CA PRO A 84 11.73 -0.11 -3.53
C PRO A 84 11.25 1.31 -3.85
N PRO A 85 10.71 2.06 -2.85
CA PRO A 85 10.05 3.35 -3.03
C PRO A 85 10.90 4.44 -3.68
N ASP A 86 12.23 4.38 -3.56
CA ASP A 86 13.18 5.33 -4.16
C ASP A 86 13.09 5.44 -5.68
N SER A 87 12.54 4.45 -6.33
CA SER A 87 12.38 4.40 -7.78
C SER A 87 10.91 4.44 -8.26
N HIS A 88 9.93 4.44 -7.35
CA HIS A 88 8.52 4.44 -7.72
C HIS A 88 8.14 5.64 -8.56
N ALA A 89 8.46 6.85 -8.12
CA ALA A 89 8.09 8.08 -8.82
C ALA A 89 8.74 8.16 -10.21
N SER A 90 10.03 7.86 -10.32
CA SER A 90 10.73 7.93 -11.60
C SER A 90 10.16 6.99 -12.66
N TYR A 91 9.94 5.71 -12.30
CA TYR A 91 9.36 4.73 -13.22
C TYR A 91 7.89 5.00 -13.53
N ALA A 92 7.10 5.45 -12.55
CA ALA A 92 5.70 5.79 -12.77
C ALA A 92 5.53 6.96 -13.72
N ILE A 93 6.30 8.04 -13.52
CA ILE A 93 6.32 9.22 -14.38
C ILE A 93 6.73 8.84 -15.81
N GLN A 94 7.78 8.03 -15.95
CA GLN A 94 8.26 7.58 -17.24
C GLN A 94 7.20 6.73 -17.98
N ALA A 95 6.56 5.78 -17.30
CA ALA A 95 5.52 4.94 -17.89
C ALA A 95 4.29 5.77 -18.32
N MET A 96 3.82 6.70 -17.47
CA MET A 96 2.71 7.58 -17.81
C MET A 96 3.01 8.50 -19.00
N LYS A 97 4.22 9.06 -19.08
CA LYS A 97 4.68 9.84 -20.24
C LYS A 97 4.77 9.01 -21.53
N ALA A 98 4.99 7.70 -21.42
CA ALA A 98 4.93 6.76 -22.53
C ALA A 98 3.50 6.29 -22.87
N GLY A 99 2.47 6.89 -22.26
CA GLY A 99 1.05 6.56 -22.50
C GLY A 99 0.59 5.26 -21.85
N LYS A 100 1.25 4.82 -20.76
CA LYS A 100 0.90 3.58 -20.07
C LYS A 100 0.33 3.85 -18.67
N PRO A 101 -0.88 3.35 -18.35
CA PRO A 101 -1.40 3.31 -16.98
C PRO A 101 -0.42 2.62 -16.02
N VAL A 102 -0.43 3.07 -14.76
CA VAL A 102 0.49 2.57 -13.74
C VAL A 102 -0.24 2.01 -12.54
N TYR A 103 0.20 0.84 -12.09
CA TYR A 103 -0.05 0.30 -10.78
C TYR A 103 1.28 0.23 -10.02
N VAL A 104 1.40 0.87 -8.86
CA VAL A 104 2.66 0.96 -8.10
C VAL A 104 2.50 0.36 -6.70
N GLU A 105 3.56 -0.30 -6.19
CA GLU A 105 3.61 -0.77 -4.81
C GLU A 105 3.48 0.39 -3.81
N LYS A 106 3.03 0.03 -2.64
CA LYS A 106 2.95 0.94 -1.50
C LYS A 106 4.28 0.95 -0.70
N PRO A 107 4.62 2.05 -0.02
CA PRO A 107 4.00 3.37 -0.15
C PRO A 107 4.16 3.94 -1.56
N MET A 108 3.26 4.83 -1.95
CA MET A 108 3.20 5.35 -3.33
C MET A 108 4.55 5.90 -3.82
N ALA A 109 5.28 6.59 -2.95
CA ALA A 109 6.64 7.11 -3.17
C ALA A 109 7.34 7.31 -1.81
N ARG A 110 8.58 7.83 -1.80
CA ARG A 110 9.34 8.10 -0.56
C ARG A 110 8.74 9.22 0.29
N ASN A 111 8.14 10.22 -0.36
CA ASN A 111 7.62 11.43 0.29
C ASN A 111 6.41 11.98 -0.46
N TYR A 112 5.73 12.93 0.14
CA TYR A 112 4.53 13.54 -0.43
C TYR A 112 4.80 14.36 -1.68
N ALA A 113 5.95 15.03 -1.79
CA ALA A 113 6.32 15.82 -2.96
C ALA A 113 6.45 14.93 -4.21
N GLU A 114 7.06 13.75 -4.08
CA GLU A 114 7.09 12.75 -5.17
C GLU A 114 5.68 12.29 -5.56
N CYS A 115 4.79 12.07 -4.59
CA CYS A 115 3.39 11.71 -4.86
C CYS A 115 2.67 12.82 -5.64
N VAL A 116 2.86 14.08 -5.28
CA VAL A 116 2.27 15.24 -5.97
C VAL A 116 2.74 15.30 -7.43
N GLU A 117 4.02 15.08 -7.68
CA GLU A 117 4.57 15.06 -9.05
C GLU A 117 4.01 13.88 -9.87
N MET A 118 3.86 12.70 -9.28
CA MET A 118 3.20 11.56 -9.93
C MET A 118 1.75 11.87 -10.29
N LEU A 119 1.00 12.53 -9.40
CA LEU A 119 -0.39 12.95 -9.68
C LEU A 119 -0.45 14.00 -10.79
N ARG A 120 0.45 14.99 -10.78
CA ARG A 120 0.53 16.01 -11.83
C ARG A 120 0.74 15.38 -13.19
N VAL A 121 1.67 14.43 -13.31
CA VAL A 121 1.94 13.72 -14.57
C VAL A 121 0.78 12.82 -14.97
N SER A 122 0.12 12.16 -14.02
CA SER A 122 -1.10 11.37 -14.29
C SER A 122 -2.21 12.24 -14.89
N GLU A 123 -2.42 13.44 -14.36
CA GLU A 123 -3.40 14.39 -14.88
C GLU A 123 -3.00 14.93 -16.27
N GLU A 124 -1.74 15.33 -16.46
CA GLU A 124 -1.23 15.84 -17.73
C GLU A 124 -1.30 14.84 -18.88
N THR A 125 -1.02 13.57 -18.58
CA THR A 125 -1.01 12.50 -19.60
C THR A 125 -2.36 11.82 -19.77
N GLY A 126 -3.29 12.03 -18.82
CA GLY A 126 -4.55 11.29 -18.74
C GLY A 126 -4.38 9.82 -18.35
N MET A 127 -3.16 9.39 -17.96
CA MET A 127 -2.90 7.99 -17.61
C MET A 127 -3.29 7.70 -16.17
N PRO A 128 -4.14 6.69 -15.92
CA PRO A 128 -4.53 6.30 -14.56
C PRO A 128 -3.36 5.84 -13.71
N LEU A 129 -3.39 6.21 -12.43
CA LEU A 129 -2.39 5.83 -11.42
C LEU A 129 -3.09 5.15 -10.23
N PHE A 130 -2.73 3.89 -9.99
CA PHE A 130 -3.24 3.05 -8.91
C PHE A 130 -2.11 2.66 -7.96
N VAL A 131 -2.45 2.40 -6.68
CA VAL A 131 -1.47 2.04 -5.65
C VAL A 131 -1.90 0.77 -4.92
N ALA A 132 -0.94 -0.08 -4.53
CA ALA A 132 -1.17 -1.42 -4.00
C ALA A 132 -1.69 -1.48 -2.55
N TYR A 133 -2.68 -0.65 -2.21
CA TYR A 133 -3.37 -0.70 -0.91
C TYR A 133 -4.49 -1.74 -0.91
N TYR A 134 -4.12 -3.01 -1.05
CA TYR A 134 -5.01 -4.15 -1.25
C TYR A 134 -5.96 -4.45 -0.07
N ARG A 135 -5.73 -3.89 1.13
CA ARG A 135 -6.66 -4.05 2.26
C ARG A 135 -8.05 -3.51 1.96
N ARG A 136 -8.16 -2.51 1.10
CA ARG A 136 -9.45 -1.99 0.60
C ARG A 136 -10.32 -3.06 -0.09
N THR A 137 -9.76 -4.23 -0.43
CA THR A 137 -10.44 -5.31 -1.15
C THR A 137 -10.42 -6.66 -0.43
N LEU A 138 -9.81 -6.73 0.76
CA LEU A 138 -9.78 -7.97 1.53
C LEU A 138 -11.10 -8.21 2.27
N PRO A 139 -11.59 -9.47 2.33
CA PRO A 139 -12.89 -9.79 2.89
C PRO A 139 -13.13 -9.28 4.32
N ALA A 140 -12.16 -9.45 5.23
CA ALA A 140 -12.27 -8.98 6.61
C ALA A 140 -12.40 -7.45 6.69
N PHE A 141 -11.64 -6.71 5.89
CA PHE A 141 -11.63 -5.26 5.86
C PHE A 141 -12.90 -4.69 5.23
N LEU A 142 -13.42 -5.32 4.16
CA LEU A 142 -14.71 -4.98 3.57
C LEU A 142 -15.86 -5.25 4.55
N LYS A 143 -15.78 -6.35 5.31
CA LYS A 143 -16.80 -6.65 6.33
C LYS A 143 -16.82 -5.64 7.46
N VAL A 144 -15.66 -5.18 7.93
CA VAL A 144 -15.60 -4.09 8.93
C VAL A 144 -16.25 -2.82 8.39
N LYS A 145 -15.97 -2.45 7.13
CA LYS A 145 -16.64 -1.30 6.50
C LYS A 145 -18.16 -1.48 6.44
N GLU A 146 -18.63 -2.64 6.02
CA GLU A 146 -20.07 -2.96 5.98
C GLU A 146 -20.72 -2.83 7.37
N LEU A 147 -20.07 -3.37 8.43
CA LEU A 147 -20.56 -3.29 9.81
C LEU A 147 -20.63 -1.83 10.32
N ILE A 148 -19.69 -0.99 9.92
CA ILE A 148 -19.70 0.44 10.26
C ILE A 148 -20.82 1.14 9.49
N ASP A 149 -20.91 0.94 8.17
CA ASP A 149 -21.91 1.57 7.30
C ASP A 149 -23.34 1.17 7.69
N SER A 150 -23.54 -0.06 8.19
CA SER A 150 -24.82 -0.56 8.69
C SER A 150 -25.19 -0.11 10.11
N GLY A 151 -24.29 0.62 10.80
CA GLY A 151 -24.52 1.10 12.17
C GLY A 151 -24.46 0.02 13.23
N THR A 152 -23.79 -1.12 12.99
CA THR A 152 -23.70 -2.25 13.94
C THR A 152 -23.13 -1.84 15.29
N ILE A 153 -22.24 -0.85 15.34
CA ILE A 153 -21.67 -0.27 16.56
C ILE A 153 -22.20 1.14 16.87
N GLY A 154 -23.29 1.56 16.20
CA GLY A 154 -23.81 2.92 16.27
C GLY A 154 -22.94 3.92 15.52
N LYS A 155 -22.93 5.18 15.98
CA LYS A 155 -22.07 6.25 15.44
C LYS A 155 -20.61 6.00 15.85
N SER A 156 -19.71 5.89 14.89
CA SER A 156 -18.27 5.80 15.16
C SER A 156 -17.76 7.08 15.83
N LEU A 157 -17.02 6.93 16.92
CA LEU A 157 -16.52 8.04 17.75
C LEU A 157 -15.01 8.11 17.74
N MET A 158 -14.33 6.98 17.93
CA MET A 158 -12.88 6.92 18.18
C MET A 158 -12.23 5.69 17.53
N ILE A 159 -10.97 5.83 17.17
CA ILE A 159 -10.12 4.77 16.63
C ILE A 159 -8.84 4.69 17.45
N ASN A 160 -8.46 3.49 17.86
CA ASN A 160 -7.17 3.19 18.47
C ASN A 160 -6.37 2.24 17.59
N VAL A 161 -5.11 2.54 17.31
CA VAL A 161 -4.20 1.68 16.54
C VAL A 161 -3.00 1.32 17.40
N LYS A 162 -2.68 0.02 17.48
CA LYS A 162 -1.48 -0.49 18.13
C LYS A 162 -0.77 -1.46 17.22
N LEU A 163 0.50 -1.19 16.94
CA LEU A 163 1.36 -2.12 16.21
C LEU A 163 2.73 -2.17 16.86
N PHE A 164 2.96 -3.23 17.63
CA PHE A 164 4.22 -3.47 18.31
C PHE A 164 4.87 -4.72 17.74
N LYS A 165 6.10 -4.60 17.28
CA LYS A 165 6.83 -5.70 16.63
C LYS A 165 8.23 -5.84 17.21
N PRO A 166 8.71 -7.07 17.38
CA PRO A 166 10.09 -7.31 17.76
C PRO A 166 11.07 -6.78 16.71
N ALA A 167 12.23 -6.33 17.17
CA ALA A 167 13.31 -5.85 16.32
C ALA A 167 13.84 -6.96 15.40
N GLY A 168 13.49 -6.89 14.12
CA GLY A 168 14.00 -7.81 13.08
C GLY A 168 15.44 -7.56 12.69
N GLU A 169 15.99 -6.39 13.02
CA GLU A 169 17.33 -5.95 12.61
C GLU A 169 18.40 -6.18 13.70
N ARG A 170 18.01 -6.65 14.89
CA ARG A 170 18.94 -6.88 16.01
C ARG A 170 20.04 -7.89 15.63
N GLY A 171 21.29 -7.48 15.82
CA GLY A 171 22.47 -8.29 15.52
C GLY A 171 22.86 -8.40 14.06
N LYS A 172 22.22 -7.63 13.17
CA LYS A 172 22.58 -7.53 11.75
C LYS A 172 23.58 -6.41 11.51
N THR A 173 24.44 -6.61 10.49
CA THR A 173 25.24 -5.50 9.92
C THR A 173 24.36 -4.67 8.96
N PRO A 174 24.74 -3.42 8.62
CA PRO A 174 23.99 -2.59 7.69
C PRO A 174 23.64 -3.27 6.36
N GLU A 175 24.56 -4.07 5.81
CA GLU A 175 24.39 -4.79 4.54
C GLU A 175 23.36 -5.95 4.64
N GLN A 176 23.12 -6.44 5.86
CA GLN A 176 22.15 -7.49 6.15
C GLN A 176 20.78 -6.95 6.52
N MET A 177 20.68 -5.64 6.79
CA MET A 177 19.43 -4.98 7.15
C MET A 177 18.50 -4.86 5.93
N SER A 178 17.22 -4.83 6.23
CA SER A 178 16.23 -4.57 5.21
C SER A 178 16.30 -3.11 4.72
N TRP A 179 16.11 -2.88 3.44
CA TRP A 179 16.02 -1.53 2.87
C TRP A 179 14.92 -0.67 3.52
N HIS A 180 13.92 -1.27 4.17
CA HIS A 180 12.84 -0.57 4.87
C HIS A 180 13.31 0.32 6.03
N VAL A 181 14.51 0.13 6.54
CA VAL A 181 15.05 0.90 7.65
C VAL A 181 16.05 1.98 7.22
N PHE A 182 16.20 2.17 5.91
CA PHE A 182 17.03 3.21 5.32
C PHE A 182 16.14 4.29 4.70
N PRO A 183 15.98 5.46 5.35
CA PRO A 183 15.04 6.51 4.92
C PRO A 183 15.27 7.02 3.50
N GLU A 184 16.51 7.02 3.02
CA GLU A 184 16.88 7.41 1.66
C GLU A 184 16.26 6.48 0.59
N ILE A 185 15.91 5.24 0.95
CA ILE A 185 15.28 4.25 0.07
C ILE A 185 13.77 4.18 0.32
N SER A 186 13.40 4.08 1.59
CA SER A 186 12.01 3.79 2.00
C SER A 186 11.16 5.04 2.27
N GLY A 187 11.78 6.21 2.39
CA GLY A 187 11.16 7.46 2.81
C GLY A 187 11.21 7.68 4.32
N ALA A 188 11.07 6.62 5.11
CA ALA A 188 11.23 6.60 6.57
C ALA A 188 11.56 5.18 7.04
N GLY A 189 11.00 4.69 8.17
CA GLY A 189 11.24 3.37 8.69
C GLY A 189 10.10 2.37 8.48
N HIS A 190 10.06 1.37 9.36
CA HIS A 190 8.97 0.40 9.39
C HIS A 190 7.59 1.04 9.58
N PHE A 191 7.53 2.24 10.16
CA PHE A 191 6.29 2.99 10.26
C PHE A 191 5.70 3.28 8.88
N TYR A 192 6.48 3.81 7.93
CA TYR A 192 6.00 4.07 6.56
C TYR A 192 5.54 2.80 5.86
N ASP A 193 6.29 1.71 5.97
CA ASP A 193 5.93 0.43 5.34
C ASP A 193 4.60 -0.12 5.87
N LEU A 194 4.39 -0.07 7.19
CA LEU A 194 3.29 -0.77 7.83
C LEU A 194 2.10 0.16 8.15
N ALA A 195 2.32 1.32 8.76
CA ALA A 195 1.23 2.23 9.09
C ALA A 195 0.55 2.81 7.84
N SER A 196 1.24 2.86 6.70
CA SER A 196 0.63 3.24 5.42
C SER A 196 -0.62 2.43 5.09
N HIS A 197 -0.59 1.12 5.33
CA HIS A 197 -1.76 0.26 5.15
C HIS A 197 -2.91 0.57 6.12
N GLN A 198 -2.58 0.97 7.36
CA GLN A 198 -3.58 1.28 8.38
C GLN A 198 -4.24 2.63 8.08
N PHE A 199 -3.45 3.67 7.82
CA PHE A 199 -3.98 5.00 7.47
C PHE A 199 -4.75 5.00 6.15
N ASP A 200 -4.28 4.26 5.14
CA ASP A 200 -5.01 4.11 3.88
C ASP A 200 -6.37 3.44 4.07
N TYR A 201 -6.43 2.40 4.91
CA TYR A 201 -7.69 1.74 5.23
C TYR A 201 -8.63 2.65 6.03
N LEU A 202 -8.11 3.40 7.00
CA LEU A 202 -8.89 4.35 7.79
C LEU A 202 -9.42 5.52 6.93
N ASP A 203 -8.63 6.03 5.98
CA ASP A 203 -9.09 7.00 4.97
C ASP A 203 -10.23 6.41 4.12
N PHE A 204 -10.15 5.15 3.74
CA PHE A 204 -11.19 4.47 2.96
C PHE A 204 -12.50 4.29 3.72
N VAL A 205 -12.43 4.05 5.03
CA VAL A 205 -13.63 3.80 5.86
C VAL A 205 -14.26 5.09 6.37
N PHE A 206 -13.45 6.05 6.85
CA PHE A 206 -13.92 7.24 7.59
C PHE A 206 -13.76 8.55 6.81
N GLY A 207 -13.21 8.47 5.60
CA GLY A 207 -12.90 9.65 4.79
C GLY A 207 -11.59 10.30 5.18
N LYS A 208 -11.29 11.41 4.52
CA LYS A 208 -10.02 12.13 4.61
C LYS A 208 -9.63 12.50 6.04
N ILE A 209 -8.36 12.31 6.36
CA ILE A 209 -7.73 12.81 7.58
C ILE A 209 -7.38 14.28 7.38
N THR A 210 -7.84 15.16 8.28
CA THR A 210 -7.74 16.63 8.16
C THR A 210 -6.82 17.28 9.16
N ASP A 211 -6.60 16.63 10.31
CA ASP A 211 -5.73 17.14 11.38
C ASP A 211 -4.94 15.95 11.92
N VAL A 212 -3.62 16.05 11.89
CA VAL A 212 -2.73 14.97 12.34
C VAL A 212 -1.52 15.57 13.05
N LYS A 213 -1.12 14.94 14.15
CA LYS A 213 0.10 15.25 14.91
C LYS A 213 0.76 13.97 15.35
N GLY A 214 2.09 13.95 15.31
CA GLY A 214 2.86 12.79 15.72
C GLY A 214 4.16 13.13 16.41
N THR A 215 4.72 12.12 17.06
CA THR A 215 6.07 12.15 17.62
C THR A 215 6.76 10.84 17.22
N ALA A 216 7.94 10.96 16.64
CA ALA A 216 8.77 9.84 16.27
C ALA A 216 10.12 9.89 16.97
N THR A 217 10.67 8.75 17.31
CA THR A 217 11.98 8.61 17.96
C THR A 217 12.70 7.36 17.45
N ASN A 218 14.02 7.32 17.66
CA ASN A 218 14.83 6.13 17.51
C ASN A 218 15.49 5.81 18.87
N LEU A 219 14.81 5.00 19.67
CA LEU A 219 15.21 4.73 21.06
C LEU A 219 16.20 3.57 21.17
N ALA A 220 16.13 2.59 20.30
CA ALA A 220 17.01 1.42 20.35
C ALA A 220 18.31 1.61 19.57
N GLY A 221 18.39 2.56 18.64
CA GLY A 221 19.58 2.85 17.85
C GLY A 221 20.04 1.70 16.96
N LEU A 222 19.14 0.80 16.58
CA LEU A 222 19.50 -0.41 15.82
C LEU A 222 19.68 -0.14 14.32
N TYR A 223 19.06 0.89 13.79
CA TYR A 223 19.06 1.26 12.38
C TYR A 223 18.79 2.77 12.19
N PRO A 224 19.00 3.33 10.98
CA PRO A 224 18.91 4.79 10.78
C PRO A 224 17.52 5.39 10.97
N ALA A 225 16.42 4.67 10.66
CA ALA A 225 15.06 5.20 10.73
C ALA A 225 14.52 5.28 12.16
N GLU A 226 13.35 5.90 12.32
CA GLU A 226 12.57 5.87 13.56
C GLU A 226 12.16 4.43 13.92
N ASP A 227 12.09 4.12 15.21
CA ASP A 227 11.66 2.81 15.71
C ASP A 227 10.40 2.86 16.58
N THR A 228 10.03 4.04 17.04
CA THR A 228 8.88 4.27 17.91
C THR A 228 8.16 5.54 17.48
N VAL A 229 6.84 5.43 17.24
CA VAL A 229 5.99 6.52 16.76
C VAL A 229 4.69 6.53 17.53
N THR A 230 4.20 7.72 17.87
CA THR A 230 2.84 7.96 18.37
C THR A 230 2.17 9.04 17.54
N ALA A 231 0.85 8.94 17.34
CA ALA A 231 0.11 9.95 16.59
C ALA A 231 -1.33 10.10 17.08
N THR A 232 -1.90 11.28 16.82
CA THR A 232 -3.33 11.58 16.94
C THR A 232 -3.81 12.21 15.65
N TRP A 233 -5.08 11.94 15.27
CA TRP A 233 -5.65 12.51 14.05
C TRP A 233 -7.17 12.69 14.14
N LYS A 234 -7.72 13.41 13.17
CA LYS A 234 -9.17 13.62 13.01
C LYS A 234 -9.55 13.40 11.55
N HIS A 235 -10.67 12.73 11.32
CA HIS A 235 -11.29 12.57 10.01
C HIS A 235 -12.31 13.69 9.71
N GLU A 236 -12.58 13.96 8.44
CA GLU A 236 -13.66 14.87 8.00
C GLU A 236 -15.02 14.50 8.59
N SER A 237 -15.28 13.20 8.78
CA SER A 237 -16.47 12.67 9.44
C SER A 237 -16.61 13.09 10.92
N GLY A 238 -15.56 13.67 11.51
CA GLY A 238 -15.48 14.04 12.93
C GLY A 238 -14.93 12.93 13.83
N VAL A 239 -14.73 11.71 13.32
CA VAL A 239 -14.10 10.61 14.07
C VAL A 239 -12.65 10.99 14.39
N VAL A 240 -12.25 10.78 15.64
CA VAL A 240 -10.88 11.01 16.10
C VAL A 240 -10.12 9.70 16.26
N GLY A 241 -8.82 9.74 16.09
CA GLY A 241 -7.98 8.57 16.27
C GLY A 241 -6.70 8.83 17.03
N CYS A 242 -6.15 7.79 17.64
CA CYS A 242 -4.80 7.78 18.16
C CYS A 242 -4.13 6.45 17.86
N GLY A 243 -2.80 6.45 17.83
CA GLY A 243 -2.05 5.23 17.57
C GLY A 243 -0.63 5.24 18.12
N SER A 244 -0.10 4.03 18.29
CA SER A 244 1.25 3.78 18.76
C SER A 244 1.86 2.65 17.94
N TRP A 245 3.08 2.87 17.46
CA TRP A 245 3.88 1.91 16.70
C TRP A 245 5.25 1.80 17.33
N CYS A 246 5.68 0.57 17.62
CA CYS A 246 7.02 0.30 18.16
C CYS A 246 7.58 -0.96 17.51
N PHE A 247 8.75 -0.85 16.89
CA PHE A 247 9.36 -1.93 16.11
C PHE A 247 10.59 -2.55 16.80
N VAL A 248 10.71 -2.33 18.12
CA VAL A 248 11.87 -2.77 18.91
C VAL A 248 11.47 -3.41 20.24
N VAL A 249 10.20 -3.79 20.39
CA VAL A 249 9.70 -4.46 21.61
C VAL A 249 10.26 -5.88 21.76
N ASP A 250 10.14 -6.47 22.94
CA ASP A 250 10.36 -7.90 23.15
C ASP A 250 9.31 -8.75 22.42
N ARG A 251 9.66 -9.99 22.09
CA ARG A 251 8.75 -10.90 21.35
C ARG A 251 7.42 -11.14 22.05
N GLY A 252 7.42 -11.17 23.39
CA GLY A 252 6.21 -11.34 24.19
C GLY A 252 5.26 -10.12 24.17
N GLN A 253 5.70 -8.98 23.64
CA GLN A 253 4.92 -7.74 23.54
C GLN A 253 4.34 -7.50 22.15
N PHE A 254 4.41 -8.49 21.25
CA PHE A 254 3.82 -8.35 19.91
C PHE A 254 2.33 -7.97 20.00
N THR A 255 1.94 -6.91 19.29
CA THR A 255 0.55 -6.42 19.23
C THR A 255 0.24 -5.96 17.81
N ASP A 256 -0.93 -6.32 17.30
CA ASP A 256 -1.44 -5.89 15.99
C ASP A 256 -2.94 -5.69 16.10
N GLU A 257 -3.39 -4.44 16.28
CA GLU A 257 -4.78 -4.12 16.61
C GLU A 257 -5.20 -2.77 16.01
N ILE A 258 -6.36 -2.77 15.34
CA ILE A 258 -7.18 -1.58 15.09
C ILE A 258 -8.49 -1.78 15.86
N GLU A 259 -8.78 -0.90 16.82
CA GLU A 259 -10.03 -0.85 17.56
C GLU A 259 -10.84 0.37 17.10
N ILE A 260 -12.09 0.13 16.70
CA ILE A 260 -13.04 1.15 16.25
C ILE A 260 -14.17 1.19 17.24
N ILE A 261 -14.36 2.32 17.93
CA ILE A 261 -15.30 2.49 19.02
C ILE A 261 -16.47 3.35 18.54
N GLY A 262 -17.67 2.84 18.70
CA GLY A 262 -18.93 3.57 18.48
C GLY A 262 -19.71 3.77 19.77
N ASP A 263 -20.82 4.47 19.70
CA ASP A 263 -21.71 4.75 20.84
C ASP A 263 -22.60 3.55 21.24
N ALA A 264 -22.64 2.48 20.41
CA ALA A 264 -23.39 1.25 20.67
C ALA A 264 -22.52 -0.03 20.65
N GLY A 265 -21.19 0.11 20.52
CA GLY A 265 -20.29 -1.03 20.51
C GLY A 265 -18.91 -0.71 19.98
N LYS A 266 -18.12 -1.76 19.73
CA LYS A 266 -16.79 -1.64 19.12
C LYS A 266 -16.47 -2.80 18.19
N ILE A 267 -15.56 -2.57 17.26
CA ILE A 267 -14.97 -3.57 16.38
C ILE A 267 -13.46 -3.60 16.60
N VAL A 268 -12.88 -4.80 16.66
CA VAL A 268 -11.43 -5.01 16.71
C VAL A 268 -11.00 -5.90 15.56
N ILE A 269 -9.96 -5.47 14.82
CA ILE A 269 -9.39 -6.21 13.71
C ILE A 269 -7.86 -6.08 13.72
N PRO A 270 -7.09 -7.17 13.49
CA PRO A 270 -5.66 -7.08 13.24
C PRO A 270 -5.39 -6.60 11.81
N SER A 271 -4.28 -5.88 11.62
CA SER A 271 -3.90 -5.36 10.29
C SER A 271 -3.08 -6.35 9.46
N PHE A 272 -2.22 -7.15 10.09
CA PHE A 272 -1.18 -7.95 9.43
C PHE A 272 -1.22 -9.42 9.77
N THR A 273 -1.74 -9.77 10.93
CA THR A 273 -1.86 -11.16 11.38
C THR A 273 -3.17 -11.79 10.91
N HIS A 274 -3.17 -13.11 10.79
CA HIS A 274 -4.42 -13.85 10.66
C HIS A 274 -5.16 -13.76 11.98
N GLY A 275 -6.35 -13.17 11.96
CA GLY A 275 -7.18 -13.00 13.14
C GLY A 275 -8.62 -12.78 12.77
N LYS A 276 -9.46 -12.82 13.79
CA LYS A 276 -10.90 -12.61 13.66
C LYS A 276 -11.23 -11.13 13.67
N VAL A 277 -12.33 -10.78 13.02
CA VAL A 277 -13.03 -9.52 13.28
C VAL A 277 -13.90 -9.74 14.50
N SER A 278 -13.62 -9.06 15.61
CA SER A 278 -14.38 -9.14 16.86
C SER A 278 -15.31 -7.95 16.97
N VAL A 279 -16.60 -8.20 17.11
CA VAL A 279 -17.66 -7.19 17.27
C VAL A 279 -18.25 -7.31 18.68
N PHE A 280 -18.18 -6.23 19.44
CA PHE A 280 -18.75 -6.12 20.79
C PHE A 280 -19.89 -5.11 20.76
N ASN A 281 -21.10 -5.54 21.09
CA ASN A 281 -22.26 -4.67 21.20
C ASN A 281 -23.25 -5.22 22.24
N LYS A 282 -24.46 -4.67 22.33
CA LYS A 282 -25.49 -5.11 23.27
C LYS A 282 -25.86 -6.60 23.18
N ASN A 283 -25.55 -7.26 22.06
CA ASN A 283 -25.80 -8.68 21.86
C ASN A 283 -24.62 -9.57 22.34
N GLY A 284 -23.57 -8.97 22.89
CA GLY A 284 -22.35 -9.65 23.32
C GLY A 284 -21.24 -9.61 22.29
N LEU A 285 -20.33 -10.58 22.36
CA LEU A 285 -19.19 -10.77 21.44
C LEU A 285 -19.60 -11.64 20.26
N THR A 286 -19.33 -11.16 19.05
CA THR A 286 -19.40 -11.93 17.81
C THR A 286 -18.02 -11.95 17.18
N GLU A 287 -17.50 -13.12 16.81
CA GLU A 287 -16.24 -13.28 16.11
C GLU A 287 -16.50 -13.79 14.68
N LEU A 288 -15.91 -13.13 13.71
CA LEU A 288 -16.03 -13.44 12.28
C LEU A 288 -14.66 -13.80 11.72
N GLU A 289 -14.56 -14.93 11.04
CA GLU A 289 -13.33 -15.41 10.39
C GLU A 289 -13.42 -15.26 8.89
N PHE A 290 -12.29 -14.87 8.28
CA PHE A 290 -12.19 -14.64 6.84
C PHE A 290 -10.90 -15.26 6.30
N SER A 291 -11.00 -15.88 5.14
CA SER A 291 -9.85 -16.31 4.37
C SER A 291 -9.44 -15.23 3.38
N ASN A 292 -8.16 -14.92 3.34
CA ASN A 292 -7.60 -14.06 2.30
C ASN A 292 -7.44 -14.84 0.98
N PRO A 293 -7.43 -14.17 -0.17
CA PRO A 293 -7.02 -14.80 -1.42
C PRO A 293 -5.61 -15.38 -1.29
N GLU A 294 -5.33 -16.49 -2.01
CA GLU A 294 -4.00 -17.09 -2.08
C GLU A 294 -2.93 -16.06 -2.45
N ASN A 295 -3.21 -15.25 -3.44
CA ASN A 295 -2.38 -14.10 -3.82
C ASN A 295 -3.06 -12.83 -3.30
N ILE A 296 -2.50 -12.24 -2.27
CA ILE A 296 -3.17 -11.20 -1.45
C ILE A 296 -3.66 -9.97 -2.25
N GLN A 297 -3.04 -9.67 -3.39
CA GLN A 297 -3.44 -8.55 -4.25
C GLN A 297 -4.45 -8.91 -5.35
N MET A 298 -4.90 -10.17 -5.43
CA MET A 298 -5.78 -10.67 -6.49
C MET A 298 -7.00 -9.76 -6.74
N ASN A 299 -7.74 -9.43 -5.68
CA ASN A 299 -8.95 -8.64 -5.79
C ASN A 299 -8.69 -7.19 -6.22
N LEU A 300 -7.59 -6.59 -5.76
CA LEU A 300 -7.25 -5.22 -6.15
C LEU A 300 -6.78 -5.16 -7.60
N VAL A 301 -5.92 -6.09 -8.04
CA VAL A 301 -5.50 -6.19 -9.45
C VAL A 301 -6.70 -6.40 -10.36
N LYS A 302 -7.69 -7.22 -9.96
CA LYS A 302 -8.96 -7.35 -10.68
C LYS A 302 -9.66 -6.01 -10.85
N GLN A 303 -9.78 -5.20 -9.79
CA GLN A 303 -10.40 -3.88 -9.87
C GLN A 303 -9.64 -2.92 -10.80
N VAL A 304 -8.30 -2.98 -10.80
CA VAL A 304 -7.48 -2.19 -11.73
C VAL A 304 -7.76 -2.61 -13.18
N VAL A 305 -7.77 -3.92 -13.45
CA VAL A 305 -8.12 -4.46 -14.78
C VAL A 305 -9.52 -4.03 -15.20
N ASP A 306 -10.52 -4.15 -14.32
CA ASP A 306 -11.89 -3.74 -14.60
C ASP A 306 -12.01 -2.23 -14.91
N GLU A 307 -11.27 -1.37 -14.19
CA GLU A 307 -11.26 0.08 -14.47
C GLU A 307 -10.58 0.40 -15.79
N LEU A 308 -9.45 -0.21 -16.11
CA LEU A 308 -8.75 -0.03 -17.38
C LEU A 308 -9.59 -0.49 -18.57
N ARG A 309 -10.45 -1.49 -18.38
CA ARG A 309 -11.45 -1.94 -19.37
C ARG A 309 -12.73 -1.09 -19.40
N GLY A 310 -12.90 -0.15 -18.48
CA GLY A 310 -14.09 0.69 -18.37
C GLY A 310 -15.35 -0.02 -17.86
N VAL A 311 -15.20 -1.18 -17.16
CA VAL A 311 -16.33 -1.99 -16.64
C VAL A 311 -16.45 -1.93 -15.11
N GLY A 312 -15.53 -1.23 -14.42
CA GLY A 312 -15.52 -1.10 -12.97
C GLY A 312 -14.75 0.12 -12.49
N LYS A 313 -14.56 0.22 -11.17
CA LYS A 313 -13.73 1.25 -10.53
C LYS A 313 -12.82 0.62 -9.49
N CYS A 314 -11.58 1.09 -9.44
CA CYS A 314 -10.61 0.67 -8.44
C CYS A 314 -10.76 1.49 -7.17
N ALA A 315 -10.79 0.82 -6.02
CA ALA A 315 -10.89 1.46 -4.72
C ALA A 315 -9.61 2.18 -4.28
N SER A 316 -8.45 1.90 -4.91
CA SER A 316 -7.15 2.44 -4.54
C SER A 316 -6.49 3.20 -5.67
N THR A 317 -6.64 4.51 -5.67
CA THR A 317 -6.10 5.42 -6.70
C THR A 317 -4.88 6.19 -6.19
N GLY A 318 -4.10 6.78 -7.08
CA GLY A 318 -3.02 7.70 -6.73
C GLY A 318 -3.47 8.84 -5.82
N VAL A 319 -4.67 9.40 -6.06
CA VAL A 319 -5.22 10.49 -5.24
C VAL A 319 -5.45 10.07 -3.79
N SER A 320 -6.06 8.90 -3.56
CA SER A 320 -6.26 8.40 -2.20
C SER A 320 -4.94 8.04 -1.51
N ALA A 321 -4.01 7.45 -2.26
CA ALA A 321 -2.70 7.06 -1.74
C ALA A 321 -1.81 8.26 -1.38
N ALA A 322 -1.86 9.33 -2.16
CA ALA A 322 -1.13 10.56 -1.84
C ALA A 322 -1.60 11.19 -0.51
N ARG A 323 -2.91 11.12 -0.18
CA ARG A 323 -3.40 11.56 1.14
C ARG A 323 -2.76 10.75 2.27
N THR A 324 -2.65 9.44 2.08
CA THR A 324 -1.96 8.56 3.05
C THR A 324 -0.50 8.97 3.22
N SER A 325 0.22 9.22 2.14
CA SER A 325 1.62 9.67 2.19
C SER A 325 1.78 11.01 2.89
N CYS A 326 0.85 11.96 2.66
CA CYS A 326 0.82 13.25 3.36
C CYS A 326 0.67 13.07 4.89
N VAL A 327 -0.24 12.21 5.32
CA VAL A 327 -0.45 11.92 6.75
C VAL A 327 0.78 11.28 7.39
N LEU A 328 1.42 10.31 6.72
CA LEU A 328 2.62 9.67 7.23
C LEU A 328 3.78 10.65 7.39
N GLU A 329 4.01 11.49 6.38
CA GLU A 329 5.07 12.51 6.39
C GLU A 329 4.86 13.51 7.52
N GLU A 330 3.64 14.00 7.70
CA GLU A 330 3.30 14.93 8.78
C GLU A 330 3.58 14.33 10.16
N ILE A 331 3.30 13.05 10.39
CA ILE A 331 3.54 12.36 11.67
C ILE A 331 5.02 12.31 12.04
N VAL A 332 5.92 12.10 11.08
CA VAL A 332 7.36 11.95 11.34
C VAL A 332 8.18 13.19 11.00
N ARG A 333 7.54 14.26 10.51
CA ARG A 333 8.20 15.45 9.98
C ARG A 333 9.21 16.03 10.94
N GLU A 334 8.81 16.32 12.18
CA GLU A 334 9.68 16.93 13.19
C GLU A 334 10.93 16.09 13.48
N TYR A 335 10.81 14.78 13.46
CA TYR A 335 11.94 13.86 13.66
C TYR A 335 12.98 13.99 12.55
N TYR A 336 12.54 14.04 11.29
CA TYR A 336 13.46 14.13 10.16
C TYR A 336 14.01 15.53 9.90
N GLU A 337 13.24 16.59 10.17
CA GLU A 337 13.71 17.98 10.08
C GLU A 337 14.77 18.31 11.15
N ASN A 338 14.66 17.75 12.35
CA ASN A 338 15.57 17.98 13.46
C ASN A 338 16.74 16.98 13.56
N LYS A 339 16.81 16.01 12.66
CA LYS A 339 17.90 15.04 12.65
C LYS A 339 19.19 15.71 12.19
N PRO A 340 20.30 15.64 12.98
CA PRO A 340 21.60 16.12 12.52
C PRO A 340 21.98 15.43 11.20
N GLN A 341 22.39 16.23 10.21
CA GLN A 341 22.92 15.75 8.94
C GLN A 341 24.25 15.02 9.11
#